data_200628390e833acd03f204624e8889d8
#
_entry.id   200628390e833acd03f204624e8889d8
#
_cell.length_a   1.000
_cell.length_b   1.000
_cell.length_c   1.000
_cell.angle_alpha   90.00
_cell.angle_beta   90.00
_cell.angle_gamma   90.00
#
_symmetry.space_group_name_H-M   'P 1'
#
loop_
_entity.id
_entity.type
_entity.pdbx_description
1 polymer ?
#
loop_
_entity_poly.entity_id
_entity_poly.type
_entity_poly.pdbx_seq_one_letter_code
_entity_poly.pdbx_strand_id
1 'polypeptide(L)'
;CLLDFITAEFQQFIRAIELINNEALETMLEKVLEAITLKIGQILQAEHTTIFLVDHDKGQLWSKVPQNNVNKALEIRTPINVGIPGHVASTGQYLNIAETTTHPLFSPELEKQLGYKIENILCMPVLSSKNQIVAVVQLANKAGEIPFDSDDETCFREFAASIGIILESCQSFYVAARNQRGATALLRATQTLGQSLDLEVTLQIVMEQARILMQADRSTLFLYRKEMSELWTKVAAADGETMMEISIPGNRGIVGYVASTGEALNIPDAYKDPRFDPTTDRKTGYFTRNILCLPVFNSANELIGVTQLINKQQGSFTASDEEFMRAFNIQAGIALENARLFESVLLEKQYQKDILQSLSDAVISTDMEGRIVTINDAALELLGCPLTGDASSRDNKVLWEKNLVGRLLWEVVPIENLQFRLEDSLKNGARHYVPEQGLMLGLYYLPGESEESEEYILALPNSTNPEVFIPWNLPLTPQSQFVHSSQVEPIERSINLTV
;
A
#
# COMPACT_ATOMS: atom_id res chain seq x y z
N CYS A 1 -49.90 2.78 -15.16
CA CYS A 1 -49.21 2.61 -16.42
C CYS A 1 -47.71 2.98 -16.37
N LEU A 2 -47.30 4.27 -16.19
CA LEU A 2 -45.91 4.64 -16.01
C LEU A 2 -45.42 4.19 -14.63
N LEU A 3 -46.23 4.42 -13.62
CA LEU A 3 -45.89 4.06 -12.22
C LEU A 3 -45.73 2.54 -12.11
N ASP A 4 -46.54 1.75 -12.74
CA ASP A 4 -46.47 0.28 -12.73
C ASP A 4 -45.20 -0.20 -13.42
N PHE A 5 -44.80 0.42 -14.55
CA PHE A 5 -43.57 0.10 -15.26
C PHE A 5 -42.35 0.44 -14.42
N ILE A 6 -42.27 1.66 -13.89
CA ILE A 6 -41.16 2.14 -13.08
C ILE A 6 -41.07 1.32 -11.77
N THR A 7 -42.20 0.99 -11.15
CA THR A 7 -42.24 0.15 -9.93
C THR A 7 -41.78 -1.27 -10.21
N ALA A 8 -42.14 -1.84 -11.36
CA ALA A 8 -41.67 -3.17 -11.75
C ALA A 8 -40.17 -3.20 -12.02
N GLU A 9 -39.64 -2.24 -12.75
CA GLU A 9 -38.18 -2.11 -13.00
C GLU A 9 -37.42 -1.89 -11.69
N PHE A 10 -37.94 -1.07 -10.76
CA PHE A 10 -37.34 -0.83 -9.46
C PHE A 10 -37.40 -2.07 -8.56
N GLN A 11 -38.49 -2.82 -8.55
CA GLN A 11 -38.56 -4.11 -7.83
C GLN A 11 -37.60 -5.14 -8.41
N GLN A 12 -37.42 -5.18 -9.72
CA GLN A 12 -36.42 -6.01 -10.35
C GLN A 12 -34.99 -5.56 -9.97
N PHE A 13 -34.76 -4.27 -9.89
CA PHE A 13 -33.52 -3.68 -9.38
C PHE A 13 -33.25 -4.12 -7.94
N ILE A 14 -34.23 -4.00 -7.02
CA ILE A 14 -34.03 -4.41 -5.60
C ILE A 14 -33.73 -5.90 -5.49
N ARG A 15 -34.43 -6.75 -6.22
CA ARG A 15 -34.18 -8.21 -6.21
C ARG A 15 -32.80 -8.56 -6.78
N ALA A 16 -32.32 -7.80 -7.73
CA ALA A 16 -31.01 -8.01 -8.31
C ALA A 16 -29.88 -7.55 -7.36
N ILE A 17 -30.11 -6.54 -6.51
CA ILE A 17 -29.16 -6.10 -5.47
C ILE A 17 -28.83 -7.22 -4.48
N GLU A 18 -29.82 -8.06 -4.13
CA GLU A 18 -29.63 -9.17 -3.18
C GLU A 18 -28.77 -10.31 -3.75
N LEU A 19 -28.61 -10.38 -5.08
CA LEU A 19 -28.01 -11.53 -5.79
C LEU A 19 -26.72 -11.22 -6.57
N ILE A 20 -26.29 -9.96 -6.74
CA ILE A 20 -25.31 -9.61 -7.78
C ILE A 20 -24.09 -8.82 -7.26
N ASN A 21 -22.96 -9.13 -7.92
CA ASN A 21 -21.67 -8.41 -7.83
C ASN A 21 -21.83 -6.91 -8.17
N ASN A 22 -21.05 -6.08 -7.46
CA ASN A 22 -21.10 -4.61 -7.54
C ASN A 22 -20.98 -3.96 -8.95
N GLU A 23 -20.36 -4.62 -9.94
CA GLU A 23 -20.28 -4.11 -11.32
C GLU A 23 -21.66 -4.03 -12.03
N ALA A 24 -22.55 -4.95 -11.69
CA ALA A 24 -23.91 -4.96 -12.24
C ALA A 24 -24.78 -3.84 -11.67
N LEU A 25 -24.49 -3.31 -10.48
CA LEU A 25 -25.23 -2.21 -9.87
C LEU A 25 -25.07 -0.88 -10.63
N GLU A 26 -23.86 -0.55 -11.11
CA GLU A 26 -23.65 0.66 -11.93
C GLU A 26 -24.36 0.58 -13.26
N THR A 27 -24.20 -0.57 -13.93
CA THR A 27 -24.87 -0.84 -15.21
C THR A 27 -26.39 -0.83 -15.05
N MET A 28 -26.88 -1.25 -13.90
CA MET A 28 -28.31 -1.31 -13.60
C MET A 28 -28.89 0.07 -13.27
N LEU A 29 -28.16 0.93 -12.52
CA LEU A 29 -28.52 2.34 -12.32
C LEU A 29 -28.60 3.07 -13.66
N GLU A 30 -27.61 2.87 -14.54
CA GLU A 30 -27.61 3.44 -15.89
C GLU A 30 -28.86 3.02 -16.68
N LYS A 31 -29.20 1.75 -16.65
CA LYS A 31 -30.41 1.23 -17.31
C LYS A 31 -31.70 1.81 -16.74
N VAL A 32 -31.81 1.96 -15.41
CA VAL A 32 -32.96 2.57 -14.76
C VAL A 32 -33.10 4.03 -15.15
N LEU A 33 -32.01 4.80 -15.11
CA LEU A 33 -31.97 6.21 -15.53
C LEU A 33 -32.33 6.34 -17.01
N GLU A 34 -31.81 5.48 -17.89
CA GLU A 34 -32.10 5.45 -19.31
C GLU A 34 -33.57 5.14 -19.56
N ALA A 35 -34.11 4.12 -18.89
CA ALA A 35 -35.53 3.73 -19.01
C ALA A 35 -36.45 4.87 -18.54
N ILE A 36 -36.18 5.51 -17.43
CA ILE A 36 -36.94 6.68 -16.93
C ILE A 36 -36.84 7.83 -17.92
N THR A 37 -35.63 8.17 -18.39
CA THR A 37 -35.41 9.25 -19.36
C THR A 37 -36.18 9.04 -20.64
N LEU A 38 -36.10 7.84 -21.22
CA LEU A 38 -36.80 7.47 -22.43
C LEU A 38 -38.31 7.57 -22.24
N LYS A 39 -38.83 7.06 -21.11
CA LYS A 39 -40.26 7.03 -20.86
C LYS A 39 -40.87 8.40 -20.62
N ILE A 40 -40.17 9.27 -19.90
CA ILE A 40 -40.56 10.69 -19.71
C ILE A 40 -40.64 11.38 -21.09
N GLY A 41 -39.59 11.23 -21.90
CA GLY A 41 -39.54 11.83 -23.24
C GLY A 41 -40.69 11.37 -24.13
N GLN A 42 -41.03 10.08 -24.11
CA GLN A 42 -42.16 9.53 -24.87
C GLN A 42 -43.51 10.11 -24.42
N ILE A 43 -43.73 10.23 -23.10
CA ILE A 43 -45.01 10.73 -22.57
C ILE A 43 -45.22 12.21 -22.90
N LEU A 44 -44.15 13.01 -22.73
CA LEU A 44 -44.17 14.46 -22.94
C LEU A 44 -43.77 14.84 -24.36
N GLN A 45 -43.60 13.88 -25.24
CA GLN A 45 -43.27 14.07 -26.65
C GLN A 45 -42.07 14.99 -26.86
N ALA A 46 -41.02 14.83 -26.01
CA ALA A 46 -39.80 15.57 -26.15
C ALA A 46 -38.78 14.80 -27.00
N GLU A 47 -38.12 15.48 -27.94
CA GLU A 47 -37.04 14.88 -28.76
C GLU A 47 -35.84 14.48 -27.91
N HIS A 48 -35.53 15.32 -26.93
CA HIS A 48 -34.40 15.09 -26.02
C HIS A 48 -34.83 15.23 -24.57
N THR A 49 -34.46 14.25 -23.77
CA THR A 49 -34.68 14.25 -22.32
C THR A 49 -33.38 13.99 -21.62
N THR A 50 -33.04 14.81 -20.63
CA THR A 50 -31.85 14.68 -19.82
C THR A 50 -32.20 14.75 -18.34
N ILE A 51 -31.76 13.81 -17.54
CA ILE A 51 -31.90 13.84 -16.09
C ILE A 51 -30.55 14.23 -15.47
N PHE A 52 -30.51 15.35 -14.81
CA PHE A 52 -29.38 15.83 -14.03
C PHE A 52 -29.60 15.45 -12.56
N LEU A 53 -28.75 14.58 -12.02
CA LEU A 53 -28.74 14.26 -10.60
C LEU A 53 -27.97 15.34 -9.82
N VAL A 54 -28.45 15.66 -8.62
CA VAL A 54 -27.86 16.68 -7.77
C VAL A 54 -26.83 16.04 -6.84
N ASP A 55 -25.58 16.51 -6.92
CA ASP A 55 -24.52 16.17 -5.96
C ASP A 55 -24.39 17.37 -4.99
N HIS A 56 -25.09 17.27 -3.85
CA HIS A 56 -25.10 18.33 -2.84
C HIS A 56 -23.74 18.55 -2.19
N ASP A 57 -22.95 17.47 -2.03
CA ASP A 57 -21.64 17.52 -1.38
C ASP A 57 -20.62 18.31 -2.23
N LYS A 58 -20.73 18.18 -3.56
CA LYS A 58 -19.84 18.86 -4.52
C LYS A 58 -20.43 20.13 -5.12
N GLY A 59 -21.69 20.43 -4.84
CA GLY A 59 -22.38 21.57 -5.43
C GLY A 59 -22.48 21.50 -6.96
N GLN A 60 -22.70 20.29 -7.50
CA GLN A 60 -22.72 20.02 -8.94
C GLN A 60 -23.96 19.27 -9.37
N LEU A 61 -24.32 19.47 -10.63
CA LEU A 61 -25.23 18.62 -11.37
C LEU A 61 -24.44 17.66 -12.24
N TRP A 62 -24.87 16.43 -12.32
CA TRP A 62 -24.25 15.44 -13.21
C TRP A 62 -25.28 14.60 -13.96
N SER A 63 -24.94 14.22 -15.18
CA SER A 63 -25.77 13.39 -16.04
C SER A 63 -24.92 12.45 -16.87
N LYS A 64 -25.46 11.30 -17.22
CA LYS A 64 -24.88 10.39 -18.23
C LYS A 64 -25.73 10.44 -19.48
N VAL A 65 -25.16 10.92 -20.58
CA VAL A 65 -25.84 11.08 -21.87
C VAL A 65 -25.32 10.03 -22.83
N PRO A 66 -26.20 9.18 -23.43
CA PRO A 66 -25.78 8.22 -24.45
C PRO A 66 -25.21 8.93 -25.68
N GLN A 67 -24.05 8.49 -26.18
CA GLN A 67 -23.50 8.97 -27.44
C GLN A 67 -23.81 8.02 -28.59
N ASN A 68 -24.34 8.55 -29.69
CA ASN A 68 -24.82 7.81 -30.86
C ASN A 68 -23.80 6.90 -31.58
N ASN A 69 -22.50 6.99 -31.26
CA ASN A 69 -21.44 6.24 -31.97
C ASN A 69 -20.47 5.44 -31.08
N VAL A 70 -20.66 5.41 -29.78
CA VAL A 70 -19.77 4.70 -28.85
C VAL A 70 -20.62 4.04 -27.77
N ASN A 71 -20.39 2.77 -27.50
CA ASN A 71 -21.06 2.04 -26.40
C ASN A 71 -20.70 2.60 -24.99
N LYS A 72 -20.50 3.91 -24.86
CA LYS A 72 -20.15 4.61 -23.61
C LYS A 72 -20.99 5.86 -23.47
N ALA A 73 -21.69 5.99 -22.35
CA ALA A 73 -22.35 7.23 -21.95
C ALA A 73 -21.29 8.28 -21.56
N LEU A 74 -21.47 9.51 -22.03
CA LEU A 74 -20.66 10.65 -21.62
C LEU A 74 -21.18 11.18 -20.29
N GLU A 75 -20.32 11.26 -19.28
CA GLU A 75 -20.64 11.91 -18.01
C GLU A 75 -20.44 13.42 -18.13
N ILE A 76 -21.53 14.17 -18.00
CA ILE A 76 -21.54 15.63 -17.99
C ILE A 76 -21.65 16.11 -16.54
N ARG A 77 -20.77 17.04 -16.13
CA ARG A 77 -20.84 17.71 -14.84
C ARG A 77 -20.86 19.22 -15.04
N THR A 78 -21.75 19.89 -14.33
CA THR A 78 -21.88 21.35 -14.34
C THR A 78 -22.11 21.87 -12.92
N PRO A 79 -21.61 23.06 -12.56
CA PRO A 79 -21.93 23.66 -11.26
C PRO A 79 -23.44 23.81 -11.07
N ILE A 80 -23.93 23.67 -9.83
CA ILE A 80 -25.36 23.67 -9.49
C ILE A 80 -26.08 25.00 -9.81
N ASN A 81 -25.35 26.04 -10.06
CA ASN A 81 -25.88 27.38 -10.36
C ASN A 81 -25.72 27.84 -11.81
N VAL A 82 -25.29 26.93 -12.71
CA VAL A 82 -25.00 27.28 -14.11
C VAL A 82 -26.10 26.75 -15.04
N GLY A 83 -26.59 27.63 -15.92
CA GLY A 83 -27.56 27.30 -16.94
C GLY A 83 -28.99 27.14 -16.42
N ILE A 84 -29.90 26.73 -17.29
CA ILE A 84 -31.31 26.50 -16.97
C ILE A 84 -31.48 25.38 -15.93
N PRO A 85 -30.85 24.20 -16.08
CA PRO A 85 -30.97 23.17 -15.06
C PRO A 85 -30.37 23.59 -13.72
N GLY A 86 -29.28 24.37 -13.71
CA GLY A 86 -28.66 24.87 -12.48
C GLY A 86 -29.58 25.86 -11.75
N HIS A 87 -30.26 26.72 -12.47
CA HIS A 87 -31.25 27.64 -11.89
C HIS A 87 -32.40 26.87 -11.24
N VAL A 88 -32.97 25.87 -11.93
CA VAL A 88 -34.03 25.01 -11.38
C VAL A 88 -33.55 24.24 -10.15
N ALA A 89 -32.32 23.71 -10.17
CA ALA A 89 -31.74 23.00 -9.04
C ALA A 89 -31.54 23.89 -7.81
N SER A 90 -31.18 25.17 -8.03
CA SER A 90 -30.89 26.11 -6.92
C SER A 90 -32.14 26.76 -6.35
N THR A 91 -33.17 27.04 -7.20
CA THR A 91 -34.37 27.75 -6.79
C THR A 91 -35.58 26.88 -6.48
N GLY A 92 -35.60 25.65 -7.04
CA GLY A 92 -36.75 24.78 -7.00
C GLY A 92 -37.91 25.22 -7.90
N GLN A 93 -37.74 26.29 -8.66
CA GLN A 93 -38.75 26.78 -9.60
C GLN A 93 -38.53 26.15 -10.97
N TYR A 94 -39.58 25.58 -11.52
CA TYR A 94 -39.53 25.07 -12.88
C TYR A 94 -39.46 26.19 -13.90
N LEU A 95 -38.92 25.92 -15.08
CA LEU A 95 -38.84 26.85 -16.20
C LEU A 95 -39.43 26.18 -17.44
N ASN A 96 -40.39 26.89 -18.08
CA ASN A 96 -40.93 26.56 -19.39
C ASN A 96 -40.59 27.70 -20.34
N ILE A 97 -39.72 27.46 -21.31
CA ILE A 97 -39.16 28.48 -22.20
C ILE A 97 -39.42 28.07 -23.64
N ALA A 98 -40.24 28.88 -24.33
CA ALA A 98 -40.62 28.61 -25.71
C ALA A 98 -39.50 28.90 -26.72
N GLU A 99 -38.57 29.82 -26.39
CA GLU A 99 -37.41 30.19 -27.23
C GLU A 99 -36.20 30.38 -26.33
N THR A 100 -35.26 29.40 -26.37
CA THR A 100 -34.11 29.36 -25.45
C THR A 100 -33.01 30.32 -25.82
N THR A 101 -32.81 30.61 -27.10
CA THR A 101 -31.67 31.38 -27.62
C THR A 101 -31.61 32.83 -27.09
N THR A 102 -32.75 33.39 -26.74
CA THR A 102 -32.89 34.73 -26.18
C THR A 102 -32.92 34.78 -24.66
N HIS A 103 -32.97 33.64 -24.00
CA HIS A 103 -33.14 33.59 -22.56
C HIS A 103 -31.79 33.76 -21.81
N PRO A 104 -31.73 34.63 -20.77
CA PRO A 104 -30.49 35.01 -20.09
C PRO A 104 -29.79 33.87 -19.36
N LEU A 105 -30.49 32.79 -19.04
CA LEU A 105 -29.93 31.56 -18.40
C LEU A 105 -29.46 30.51 -19.42
N PHE A 106 -29.57 30.80 -20.71
CA PHE A 106 -29.11 29.86 -21.74
C PHE A 106 -27.60 29.75 -21.72
N SER A 107 -27.07 28.51 -21.76
CA SER A 107 -25.63 28.21 -21.76
C SER A 107 -25.24 27.49 -23.06
N PRO A 108 -24.55 28.14 -24.00
CA PRO A 108 -24.06 27.51 -25.22
C PRO A 108 -23.04 26.38 -24.96
N GLU A 109 -22.30 26.46 -23.85
CA GLU A 109 -21.37 25.43 -23.46
C GLU A 109 -22.08 24.11 -23.12
N LEU A 110 -23.21 24.20 -22.41
CA LEU A 110 -24.02 23.05 -22.05
C LEU A 110 -24.66 22.43 -23.30
N GLU A 111 -25.15 23.23 -24.21
CA GLU A 111 -25.68 22.78 -25.50
C GLU A 111 -24.62 22.00 -26.31
N LYS A 112 -23.39 22.51 -26.38
CA LYS A 112 -22.26 21.79 -27.03
C LYS A 112 -21.94 20.49 -26.36
N GLN A 113 -22.00 20.41 -25.03
CA GLN A 113 -21.75 19.18 -24.29
C GLN A 113 -22.84 18.14 -24.52
N LEU A 114 -24.11 18.57 -24.60
CA LEU A 114 -25.26 17.73 -24.89
C LEU A 114 -25.27 17.23 -26.33
N GLY A 115 -24.69 17.97 -27.28
CA GLY A 115 -24.53 17.57 -28.66
C GLY A 115 -25.77 17.78 -29.55
N TYR A 116 -26.76 18.55 -29.09
CA TYR A 116 -27.96 18.91 -29.85
C TYR A 116 -28.39 20.36 -29.57
N LYS A 117 -29.09 20.96 -30.54
CA LYS A 117 -29.61 22.31 -30.44
C LYS A 117 -30.88 22.34 -29.59
N ILE A 118 -31.01 23.31 -28.69
CA ILE A 118 -32.17 23.46 -27.81
C ILE A 118 -33.00 24.66 -28.28
N GLU A 119 -34.19 24.44 -28.83
CA GLU A 119 -35.08 25.47 -29.32
C GLU A 119 -36.14 25.88 -28.28
N ASN A 120 -36.79 24.91 -27.66
CA ASN A 120 -37.69 25.09 -26.54
C ASN A 120 -37.36 24.09 -25.43
N ILE A 121 -37.69 24.43 -24.20
CA ILE A 121 -37.29 23.66 -23.04
C ILE A 121 -38.33 23.73 -21.92
N LEU A 122 -38.64 22.56 -21.37
CA LEU A 122 -39.32 22.42 -20.08
C LEU A 122 -38.35 21.79 -19.09
N CYS A 123 -38.01 22.57 -18.04
CA CYS A 123 -37.05 22.14 -17.04
C CYS A 123 -37.73 22.08 -15.67
N MET A 124 -37.79 20.89 -15.07
CA MET A 124 -38.59 20.61 -13.87
C MET A 124 -37.76 20.03 -12.75
N PRO A 125 -37.92 20.48 -11.49
CA PRO A 125 -37.27 19.86 -10.34
C PRO A 125 -37.97 18.56 -9.95
N VAL A 126 -37.17 17.60 -9.49
CA VAL A 126 -37.67 16.34 -8.92
C VAL A 126 -37.25 16.31 -7.44
N LEU A 127 -38.25 16.16 -6.57
CA LEU A 127 -38.09 16.25 -5.13
C LEU A 127 -38.04 14.84 -4.50
N SER A 128 -37.19 14.69 -3.49
CA SER A 128 -37.15 13.51 -2.63
C SER A 128 -38.38 13.41 -1.73
N SER A 129 -38.49 12.30 -1.01
CA SER A 129 -39.46 12.11 0.07
C SER A 129 -39.36 13.18 1.18
N LYS A 130 -38.20 13.82 1.32
CA LYS A 130 -37.91 14.89 2.30
C LYS A 130 -38.06 16.30 1.71
N ASN A 131 -38.64 16.43 0.53
CA ASN A 131 -38.82 17.70 -0.18
C ASN A 131 -37.49 18.39 -0.57
N GLN A 132 -36.40 17.63 -0.74
CA GLN A 132 -35.11 18.12 -1.26
C GLN A 132 -35.02 17.82 -2.75
N ILE A 133 -34.39 18.71 -3.52
CA ILE A 133 -34.19 18.50 -4.96
C ILE A 133 -33.12 17.44 -5.16
N VAL A 134 -33.49 16.28 -5.69
CA VAL A 134 -32.58 15.16 -5.98
C VAL A 134 -32.18 15.10 -7.44
N ALA A 135 -33.00 15.65 -8.31
CA ALA A 135 -32.70 15.72 -9.73
C ALA A 135 -33.42 16.90 -10.39
N VAL A 136 -32.97 17.22 -11.59
CA VAL A 136 -33.65 18.14 -12.52
C VAL A 136 -33.84 17.42 -13.83
N VAL A 137 -35.06 17.38 -14.32
CA VAL A 137 -35.40 16.82 -15.63
C VAL A 137 -35.50 17.94 -16.63
N GLN A 138 -34.70 17.87 -17.66
CA GLN A 138 -34.70 18.78 -18.80
C GLN A 138 -35.29 18.04 -20.00
N LEU A 139 -36.36 18.59 -20.52
CA LEU A 139 -37.04 18.21 -21.74
C LEU A 139 -36.79 19.28 -22.81
N ALA A 140 -36.24 18.89 -23.94
CA ALA A 140 -35.90 19.83 -25.00
C ALA A 140 -36.57 19.40 -26.30
N ASN A 141 -37.00 20.37 -27.04
CA ASN A 141 -37.62 20.26 -28.37
C ASN A 141 -38.86 19.35 -28.37
N LYS A 142 -40.04 19.92 -28.07
CA LYS A 142 -41.29 19.20 -28.15
C LYS A 142 -41.60 18.84 -29.60
N ALA A 143 -42.00 17.59 -29.81
CA ALA A 143 -42.34 17.11 -31.15
C ALA A 143 -43.43 17.95 -31.84
N GLY A 144 -43.22 18.23 -33.12
CA GLY A 144 -44.12 19.05 -33.90
C GLY A 144 -43.84 20.56 -33.87
N GLU A 145 -42.61 20.94 -33.42
CA GLU A 145 -42.12 22.34 -33.39
C GLU A 145 -43.01 23.30 -32.56
N ILE A 146 -43.75 22.77 -31.57
CA ILE A 146 -44.58 23.52 -30.65
C ILE A 146 -43.93 23.60 -29.27
N PRO A 147 -44.04 24.71 -28.54
CA PRO A 147 -43.48 24.78 -27.18
C PRO A 147 -44.27 23.89 -26.20
N PHE A 148 -43.65 23.53 -25.09
CA PHE A 148 -44.34 22.84 -23.97
C PHE A 148 -45.43 23.74 -23.39
N ASP A 149 -46.56 23.15 -22.99
CA ASP A 149 -47.73 23.87 -22.45
C ASP A 149 -48.00 23.48 -20.97
N SER A 150 -49.10 24.02 -20.42
CA SER A 150 -49.51 23.80 -19.04
C SER A 150 -49.96 22.36 -18.77
N ASP A 151 -50.40 21.65 -19.80
CA ASP A 151 -50.83 20.26 -19.69
C ASP A 151 -49.60 19.36 -19.56
N ASP A 152 -48.50 19.67 -20.27
CA ASP A 152 -47.21 19.02 -20.13
C ASP A 152 -46.64 19.17 -18.70
N GLU A 153 -46.73 20.40 -18.15
CA GLU A 153 -46.31 20.68 -16.78
C GLU A 153 -47.10 19.87 -15.74
N THR A 154 -48.43 19.82 -15.93
CA THR A 154 -49.33 19.08 -15.05
C THR A 154 -49.07 17.56 -15.14
N CYS A 155 -48.94 17.07 -16.37
CA CYS A 155 -48.60 15.66 -16.63
C CYS A 155 -47.26 15.31 -15.95
N PHE A 156 -46.23 16.12 -16.04
CA PHE A 156 -44.93 15.85 -15.34
C PHE A 156 -45.12 15.80 -13.83
N ARG A 157 -45.85 16.73 -13.23
CA ARG A 157 -46.08 16.80 -11.78
C ARG A 157 -46.74 15.58 -11.20
N GLU A 158 -47.64 14.92 -11.94
CA GLU A 158 -48.37 13.71 -11.50
C GLU A 158 -47.45 12.54 -11.19
N PHE A 159 -46.31 12.43 -11.89
CA PHE A 159 -45.35 11.34 -11.66
C PHE A 159 -44.03 11.74 -11.05
N ALA A 160 -43.76 13.04 -10.91
CA ALA A 160 -42.49 13.59 -10.42
C ALA A 160 -42.13 13.06 -9.02
N ALA A 161 -43.12 12.98 -8.11
CA ALA A 161 -42.91 12.45 -6.76
C ALA A 161 -42.40 10.99 -6.75
N SER A 162 -43.00 10.14 -7.61
CA SER A 162 -42.60 8.75 -7.72
C SER A 162 -41.20 8.60 -8.31
N ILE A 163 -40.88 9.42 -9.31
CA ILE A 163 -39.51 9.49 -9.88
C ILE A 163 -38.52 9.91 -8.80
N GLY A 164 -38.87 10.90 -7.97
CA GLY A 164 -38.04 11.41 -6.91
C GLY A 164 -37.62 10.34 -5.90
N ILE A 165 -38.58 9.53 -5.44
CA ILE A 165 -38.28 8.43 -4.50
C ILE A 165 -37.35 7.37 -5.15
N ILE A 166 -37.57 7.06 -6.42
CA ILE A 166 -36.77 6.09 -7.14
C ILE A 166 -35.34 6.63 -7.35
N LEU A 167 -35.21 7.89 -7.81
CA LEU A 167 -33.90 8.52 -8.03
C LEU A 167 -33.11 8.67 -6.73
N GLU A 168 -33.78 9.08 -5.61
CA GLU A 168 -33.17 9.16 -4.29
C GLU A 168 -32.61 7.79 -3.86
N SER A 169 -33.41 6.73 -4.03
CA SER A 169 -32.99 5.37 -3.70
C SER A 169 -31.82 4.91 -4.57
N CYS A 170 -31.91 5.10 -5.88
CA CYS A 170 -30.84 4.74 -6.82
C CYS A 170 -29.54 5.49 -6.52
N GLN A 171 -29.60 6.77 -6.24
CA GLN A 171 -28.44 7.60 -5.90
C GLN A 171 -27.80 7.13 -4.59
N SER A 172 -28.61 6.85 -3.57
CA SER A 172 -28.13 6.34 -2.27
C SER A 172 -27.42 4.99 -2.43
N PHE A 173 -28.00 4.08 -3.21
CA PHE A 173 -27.36 2.78 -3.50
C PHE A 173 -26.08 2.92 -4.31
N TYR A 174 -26.05 3.81 -5.31
CA TYR A 174 -24.86 4.07 -6.11
C TYR A 174 -23.69 4.56 -5.25
N VAL A 175 -23.95 5.55 -4.38
CA VAL A 175 -22.94 6.08 -3.46
C VAL A 175 -22.47 5.00 -2.49
N ALA A 176 -23.39 4.23 -1.90
CA ALA A 176 -23.05 3.15 -0.98
C ALA A 176 -22.21 2.05 -1.66
N ALA A 177 -22.60 1.60 -2.85
CA ALA A 177 -21.87 0.60 -3.61
C ALA A 177 -20.46 1.08 -4.00
N ARG A 178 -20.33 2.34 -4.43
CA ARG A 178 -19.03 2.96 -4.75
C ARG A 178 -18.12 3.02 -3.53
N ASN A 179 -18.63 3.47 -2.38
CA ASN A 179 -17.88 3.53 -1.14
C ASN A 179 -17.46 2.13 -0.67
N GLN A 180 -18.33 1.15 -0.77
CA GLN A 180 -18.02 -0.23 -0.40
C GLN A 180 -16.93 -0.83 -1.30
N ARG A 181 -16.96 -0.58 -2.62
CA ARG A 181 -15.90 -1.01 -3.55
C ARG A 181 -14.55 -0.40 -3.18
N GLY A 182 -14.52 0.91 -2.97
CA GLY A 182 -13.32 1.60 -2.56
C GLY A 182 -12.76 1.06 -1.25
N ALA A 183 -13.61 0.86 -0.24
CA ALA A 183 -13.22 0.27 1.03
C ALA A 183 -12.70 -1.17 0.89
N THR A 184 -13.35 -2.01 0.08
CA THR A 184 -12.91 -3.39 -0.16
C THR A 184 -11.58 -3.44 -0.91
N ALA A 185 -11.41 -2.61 -1.94
CA ALA A 185 -10.16 -2.51 -2.68
C ALA A 185 -9.02 -2.01 -1.78
N LEU A 186 -9.29 -1.00 -0.94
CA LEU A 186 -8.35 -0.49 0.04
C LEU A 186 -7.95 -1.58 1.05
N LEU A 187 -8.91 -2.33 1.61
CA LEU A 187 -8.64 -3.42 2.54
C LEU A 187 -7.76 -4.51 1.91
N ARG A 188 -8.03 -4.90 0.67
CA ARG A 188 -7.20 -5.88 -0.06
C ARG A 188 -5.78 -5.35 -0.27
N ALA A 189 -5.64 -4.11 -0.71
CA ALA A 189 -4.34 -3.48 -0.92
C ALA A 189 -3.54 -3.41 0.40
N THR A 190 -4.19 -3.02 1.51
CA THR A 190 -3.52 -2.92 2.82
C THR A 190 -3.14 -4.27 3.41
N GLN A 191 -3.92 -5.33 3.18
CA GLN A 191 -3.53 -6.70 3.57
C GLN A 191 -2.24 -7.16 2.88
N THR A 192 -2.04 -6.77 1.63
CA THR A 192 -0.84 -7.11 0.86
C THR A 192 0.38 -6.33 1.36
N LEU A 193 0.21 -5.09 1.81
CA LEU A 193 1.30 -4.25 2.33
C LEU A 193 1.99 -4.83 3.57
N GLY A 194 1.26 -5.57 4.40
CA GLY A 194 1.81 -6.19 5.62
C GLY A 194 2.56 -7.51 5.42
N GLN A 195 2.69 -8.00 4.19
CA GLN A 195 3.28 -9.32 3.91
C GLN A 195 4.81 -9.36 3.87
N SER A 196 5.46 -8.22 3.74
CA SER A 196 6.92 -8.11 3.69
C SER A 196 7.44 -7.08 4.66
N LEU A 197 8.60 -7.39 5.25
CA LEU A 197 9.41 -6.44 6.03
C LEU A 197 10.65 -5.98 5.26
N ASP A 198 10.83 -6.45 4.03
CA ASP A 198 11.85 -5.96 3.12
C ASP A 198 11.40 -4.64 2.48
N LEU A 199 12.23 -3.61 2.57
CA LEU A 199 11.88 -2.27 2.08
C LEU A 199 11.69 -2.24 0.55
N GLU A 200 12.52 -2.94 -0.21
CA GLU A 200 12.42 -2.95 -1.67
C GLU A 200 11.16 -3.67 -2.15
N VAL A 201 10.86 -4.81 -1.55
CA VAL A 201 9.63 -5.56 -1.81
C VAL A 201 8.40 -4.74 -1.43
N THR A 202 8.44 -4.07 -0.27
CA THR A 202 7.34 -3.21 0.20
C THR A 202 7.11 -2.04 -0.76
N LEU A 203 8.17 -1.39 -1.26
CA LEU A 203 8.07 -0.32 -2.26
C LEU A 203 7.37 -0.81 -3.53
N GLN A 204 7.77 -1.97 -4.05
CA GLN A 204 7.15 -2.55 -5.25
C GLN A 204 5.67 -2.86 -5.03
N ILE A 205 5.33 -3.46 -3.89
CA ILE A 205 3.95 -3.76 -3.53
C ILE A 205 3.12 -2.47 -3.44
N VAL A 206 3.63 -1.42 -2.78
CA VAL A 206 2.93 -0.12 -2.68
C VAL A 206 2.66 0.45 -4.06
N MET A 207 3.66 0.48 -4.93
CA MET A 207 3.52 1.02 -6.29
C MET A 207 2.49 0.23 -7.10
N GLU A 208 2.55 -1.09 -7.09
CA GLU A 208 1.63 -1.93 -7.86
C GLU A 208 0.20 -1.86 -7.32
N GLN A 209 0.01 -1.89 -6.00
CA GLN A 209 -1.32 -1.77 -5.40
C GLN A 209 -1.94 -0.38 -5.66
N ALA A 210 -1.16 0.69 -5.58
CA ALA A 210 -1.60 2.03 -5.94
C ALA A 210 -2.01 2.12 -7.42
N ARG A 211 -1.24 1.53 -8.32
CA ARG A 211 -1.52 1.48 -9.75
C ARG A 211 -2.85 0.77 -10.04
N ILE A 212 -3.06 -0.40 -9.44
CA ILE A 212 -4.28 -1.19 -9.59
C ILE A 212 -5.49 -0.45 -8.98
N LEU A 213 -5.36 0.04 -7.75
CA LEU A 213 -6.43 0.73 -7.03
C LEU A 213 -6.93 1.96 -7.78
N MET A 214 -6.01 2.73 -8.37
CA MET A 214 -6.33 3.96 -9.10
C MET A 214 -6.56 3.74 -10.59
N GLN A 215 -6.40 2.53 -11.11
CA GLN A 215 -6.47 2.23 -12.54
C GLN A 215 -5.56 3.17 -13.35
N ALA A 216 -4.34 3.36 -12.87
CA ALA A 216 -3.33 4.20 -13.53
C ALA A 216 -2.43 3.39 -14.44
N ASP A 217 -1.87 4.01 -15.48
CA ASP A 217 -0.88 3.38 -16.35
C ASP A 217 0.41 3.12 -15.59
N ARG A 218 0.83 4.11 -14.77
CA ARG A 218 2.06 4.05 -13.98
C ARG A 218 1.85 4.58 -12.58
N SER A 219 2.58 3.98 -11.64
CA SER A 219 2.71 4.43 -10.26
C SER A 219 4.18 4.48 -9.88
N THR A 220 4.57 5.51 -9.17
CA THR A 220 5.93 5.66 -8.63
C THR A 220 5.82 6.16 -7.19
N LEU A 221 6.61 5.56 -6.31
CA LEU A 221 6.77 6.05 -4.95
C LEU A 221 8.20 6.58 -4.79
N PHE A 222 8.32 7.84 -4.45
CA PHE A 222 9.58 8.49 -4.13
C PHE A 222 9.73 8.55 -2.61
N LEU A 223 10.81 7.98 -2.07
CA LEU A 223 11.17 8.12 -0.67
C LEU A 223 11.96 9.40 -0.45
N TYR A 224 11.73 10.07 0.67
CA TYR A 224 12.38 11.32 1.01
C TYR A 224 13.60 11.08 1.92
N ARG A 225 14.79 11.50 1.45
CA ARG A 225 16.03 11.58 2.25
C ARG A 225 16.17 13.00 2.80
N LYS A 226 15.73 13.21 4.04
CA LYS A 226 15.67 14.51 4.68
C LYS A 226 17.06 15.19 4.75
N GLU A 227 18.11 14.42 5.02
CA GLU A 227 19.50 14.89 5.17
C GLU A 227 20.07 15.48 3.88
N MET A 228 19.71 14.91 2.73
CA MET A 228 20.16 15.34 1.41
C MET A 228 19.13 16.23 0.70
N SER A 229 17.94 16.41 1.28
CA SER A 229 16.80 17.06 0.65
C SER A 229 16.49 16.50 -0.75
N GLU A 230 16.56 15.16 -0.89
CA GLU A 230 16.35 14.44 -2.13
C GLU A 230 15.17 13.46 -2.05
N LEU A 231 14.53 13.29 -3.18
CA LEU A 231 13.52 12.26 -3.42
C LEU A 231 14.12 11.19 -4.30
N TRP A 232 14.07 9.94 -3.87
CA TRP A 232 14.62 8.82 -4.61
C TRP A 232 13.64 7.67 -4.75
N THR A 233 13.78 6.89 -5.80
CA THR A 233 12.98 5.70 -6.06
C THR A 233 13.81 4.64 -6.76
N LYS A 234 13.40 3.39 -6.67
CA LYS A 234 13.95 2.29 -7.47
C LYS A 234 12.93 1.88 -8.52
N VAL A 235 13.36 1.81 -9.75
CA VAL A 235 12.55 1.36 -10.89
C VAL A 235 13.26 0.23 -11.62
N ALA A 236 12.50 -0.71 -12.18
CA ALA A 236 13.09 -1.73 -13.04
C ALA A 236 13.67 -1.07 -14.30
N ALA A 237 14.90 -1.44 -14.64
CA ALA A 237 15.55 -1.03 -15.88
C ALA A 237 14.85 -1.69 -17.09
N ALA A 238 15.26 -1.30 -18.29
CA ALA A 238 14.67 -1.81 -19.54
C ALA A 238 14.86 -3.33 -19.74
N ASP A 239 15.84 -3.93 -19.06
CA ASP A 239 16.10 -5.39 -19.05
C ASP A 239 15.11 -6.16 -18.14
N GLY A 240 14.37 -5.47 -17.26
CA GLY A 240 13.44 -6.07 -16.31
C GLY A 240 14.09 -6.80 -15.12
N GLU A 241 15.41 -6.96 -15.12
CA GLU A 241 16.17 -7.68 -14.09
C GLU A 241 16.93 -6.74 -13.15
N THR A 242 17.39 -5.61 -13.67
CA THR A 242 18.18 -4.64 -12.90
C THR A 242 17.30 -3.54 -12.31
N MET A 243 17.50 -3.22 -11.03
CA MET A 243 16.85 -2.08 -10.41
C MET A 243 17.74 -0.85 -10.47
N MET A 244 17.22 0.24 -11.06
CA MET A 244 17.89 1.52 -11.13
C MET A 244 17.36 2.48 -10.08
N GLU A 245 18.25 3.12 -9.34
CA GLU A 245 17.90 4.22 -8.44
C GLU A 245 17.81 5.53 -9.23
N ILE A 246 16.69 6.22 -9.10
CA ILE A 246 16.47 7.57 -9.65
C ILE A 246 16.37 8.52 -8.46
N SER A 247 17.22 9.55 -8.45
CA SER A 247 17.20 10.61 -7.44
C SER A 247 16.86 11.95 -8.09
N ILE A 248 16.01 12.73 -7.43
CA ILE A 248 15.60 14.07 -7.86
C ILE A 248 15.66 15.03 -6.68
N PRO A 249 15.99 16.32 -6.90
CA PRO A 249 15.95 17.32 -5.84
C PRO A 249 14.56 17.44 -5.22
N GLY A 250 14.48 17.54 -3.89
CA GLY A 250 13.22 17.55 -3.13
C GLY A 250 12.30 18.75 -3.38
N ASN A 251 12.74 19.74 -4.15
CA ASN A 251 11.95 20.94 -4.51
C ASN A 251 11.63 21.03 -6.02
N ARG A 252 11.97 20.02 -6.81
CA ARG A 252 11.81 20.09 -8.27
C ARG A 252 10.56 19.35 -8.76
N GLY A 253 9.84 20.02 -9.64
CA GLY A 253 8.68 19.45 -10.34
C GLY A 253 7.47 19.21 -9.44
N ILE A 254 6.53 18.41 -9.92
CA ILE A 254 5.27 18.10 -9.21
C ILE A 254 5.55 17.34 -7.89
N VAL A 255 6.42 16.33 -7.95
CA VAL A 255 6.77 15.52 -6.77
C VAL A 255 7.47 16.36 -5.71
N GLY A 256 8.41 17.23 -6.12
CA GLY A 256 9.09 18.15 -5.20
C GLY A 256 8.17 19.20 -4.59
N TYR A 257 7.18 19.69 -5.33
CA TYR A 257 6.16 20.58 -4.79
C TYR A 257 5.37 19.88 -3.67
N VAL A 258 4.87 18.65 -3.93
CA VAL A 258 4.13 17.87 -2.93
C VAL A 258 5.01 17.56 -1.71
N ALA A 259 6.29 17.24 -1.92
CA ALA A 259 7.21 16.98 -0.82
C ALA A 259 7.45 18.22 0.06
N SER A 260 7.54 19.41 -0.56
CA SER A 260 7.82 20.66 0.16
C SER A 260 6.62 21.26 0.86
N THR A 261 5.41 21.08 0.29
CA THR A 261 4.17 21.66 0.84
C THR A 261 3.37 20.69 1.70
N GLY A 262 3.51 19.38 1.47
CA GLY A 262 2.64 18.37 2.05
C GLY A 262 1.23 18.33 1.44
N GLU A 263 0.97 19.10 0.37
CA GLU A 263 -0.33 19.19 -0.28
C GLU A 263 -0.45 18.22 -1.44
N ALA A 264 -1.59 17.56 -1.56
CA ALA A 264 -1.88 16.72 -2.72
C ALA A 264 -2.14 17.55 -3.98
N LEU A 265 -1.76 17.02 -5.13
CA LEU A 265 -2.02 17.60 -6.43
C LEU A 265 -2.78 16.62 -7.32
N ASN A 266 -3.94 17.06 -7.81
CA ASN A 266 -4.69 16.37 -8.84
C ASN A 266 -4.70 17.24 -10.12
N ILE A 267 -3.95 16.81 -11.12
CA ILE A 267 -3.69 17.57 -12.34
C ILE A 267 -4.37 16.85 -13.51
N PRO A 268 -5.51 17.37 -14.02
CA PRO A 268 -6.25 16.73 -15.11
C PRO A 268 -5.56 16.83 -16.48
N ASP A 269 -4.69 17.83 -16.67
CA ASP A 269 -3.90 18.03 -17.90
C ASP A 269 -2.48 18.46 -17.53
N ALA A 270 -1.55 17.50 -17.61
CA ALA A 270 -0.17 17.70 -17.17
C ALA A 270 0.57 18.81 -17.93
N TYR A 271 0.32 18.94 -19.24
CA TYR A 271 1.00 19.93 -20.08
C TYR A 271 0.52 21.37 -19.85
N LYS A 272 -0.60 21.56 -19.18
CA LYS A 272 -1.09 22.88 -18.75
C LYS A 272 -0.58 23.33 -17.39
N ASP A 273 -0.01 22.42 -16.60
CA ASP A 273 0.55 22.75 -15.28
C ASP A 273 2.01 23.24 -15.41
N PRO A 274 2.31 24.46 -14.92
CA PRO A 274 3.64 25.05 -15.06
C PRO A 274 4.74 24.29 -14.30
N ARG A 275 4.38 23.42 -13.36
CA ARG A 275 5.32 22.59 -12.59
C ARG A 275 5.72 21.32 -13.32
N PHE A 276 5.00 20.94 -14.38
CA PHE A 276 5.29 19.75 -15.15
C PHE A 276 6.52 19.92 -16.03
N ASP A 277 7.48 19.00 -15.92
CA ASP A 277 8.68 18.95 -16.77
C ASP A 277 8.51 17.88 -17.87
N PRO A 278 8.27 18.26 -19.12
CA PRO A 278 8.06 17.32 -20.23
C PRO A 278 9.35 16.66 -20.75
N THR A 279 10.49 16.91 -20.12
CA THR A 279 11.80 16.41 -20.59
C THR A 279 11.84 14.88 -20.60
N THR A 280 11.25 14.24 -19.61
CA THR A 280 11.17 12.78 -19.51
C THR A 280 10.28 12.20 -20.61
N ASP A 281 9.12 12.79 -20.86
CA ASP A 281 8.21 12.38 -21.92
C ASP A 281 8.89 12.47 -23.30
N ARG A 282 9.62 13.56 -23.56
CA ARG A 282 10.37 13.73 -24.83
C ARG A 282 11.46 12.69 -25.02
N LYS A 283 12.14 12.29 -23.94
CA LYS A 283 13.22 11.29 -24.02
C LYS A 283 12.70 9.87 -24.19
N THR A 284 11.57 9.54 -23.59
CA THR A 284 11.02 8.18 -23.56
C THR A 284 9.94 7.93 -24.59
N GLY A 285 9.43 8.99 -25.26
CA GLY A 285 8.27 8.89 -26.14
C GLY A 285 6.94 8.65 -25.39
N TYR A 286 6.94 8.72 -24.07
CA TYR A 286 5.74 8.60 -23.25
C TYR A 286 4.97 9.92 -23.25
N PHE A 287 3.66 9.85 -23.16
CA PHE A 287 2.79 11.04 -23.11
C PHE A 287 1.99 11.07 -21.80
N THR A 288 2.34 12.00 -20.94
CA THR A 288 1.67 12.21 -19.66
C THR A 288 0.42 13.08 -19.83
N ARG A 289 -0.76 12.51 -19.64
CA ARG A 289 -2.06 13.21 -19.76
C ARG A 289 -2.45 13.86 -18.44
N ASN A 290 -2.57 13.05 -17.37
CA ASN A 290 -3.00 13.50 -16.06
C ASN A 290 -2.14 12.88 -14.97
N ILE A 291 -2.07 13.57 -13.83
CA ILE A 291 -1.22 13.19 -12.69
C ILE A 291 -2.03 13.33 -11.40
N LEU A 292 -1.92 12.33 -10.52
CA LEU A 292 -2.33 12.40 -9.14
C LEU A 292 -1.11 12.17 -8.25
N CYS A 293 -0.76 13.18 -7.44
CA CYS A 293 0.45 13.17 -6.63
C CYS A 293 0.12 13.49 -5.17
N LEU A 294 0.47 12.60 -4.24
CA LEU A 294 0.13 12.74 -2.82
C LEU A 294 1.33 12.48 -1.91
N PRO A 295 1.41 13.18 -0.76
CA PRO A 295 2.42 12.89 0.26
C PRO A 295 2.13 11.57 0.97
N VAL A 296 3.21 10.93 1.44
CA VAL A 296 3.17 9.77 2.33
C VAL A 296 3.81 10.16 3.65
N PHE A 297 3.05 10.03 4.72
CA PHE A 297 3.50 10.34 6.07
C PHE A 297 3.66 9.06 6.90
N ASN A 298 4.59 9.10 7.86
CA ASN A 298 4.72 8.03 8.85
C ASN A 298 3.71 8.20 10.01
N SER A 299 3.78 7.31 11.01
CA SER A 299 2.93 7.32 12.20
C SER A 299 3.11 8.61 13.04
N ALA A 300 4.26 9.26 12.97
CA ALA A 300 4.57 10.53 13.64
C ALA A 300 4.16 11.76 12.82
N ASN A 301 3.45 11.57 11.68
CA ASN A 301 3.07 12.64 10.74
C ASN A 301 4.27 13.36 10.10
N GLU A 302 5.41 12.68 9.97
CA GLU A 302 6.55 13.17 9.20
C GLU A 302 6.48 12.68 7.76
N LEU A 303 6.85 13.55 6.81
CA LEU A 303 6.91 13.18 5.40
C LEU A 303 8.04 12.16 5.16
N ILE A 304 7.68 10.97 4.69
CA ILE A 304 8.63 9.91 4.34
C ILE A 304 8.73 9.65 2.83
N GLY A 305 7.77 10.16 2.06
CA GLY A 305 7.77 9.97 0.62
C GLY A 305 6.61 10.67 -0.08
N VAL A 306 6.54 10.47 -1.39
CA VAL A 306 5.49 11.00 -2.27
C VAL A 306 5.12 9.92 -3.29
N THR A 307 3.82 9.63 -3.41
CA THR A 307 3.30 8.78 -4.48
C THR A 307 2.89 9.61 -5.67
N GLN A 308 3.23 9.16 -6.86
CA GLN A 308 2.84 9.78 -8.14
C GLN A 308 2.18 8.72 -9.03
N LEU A 309 0.97 8.99 -9.45
CA LEU A 309 0.19 8.19 -10.37
C LEU A 309 0.02 8.95 -11.68
N ILE A 310 0.22 8.27 -12.80
CA ILE A 310 0.22 8.89 -14.12
C ILE A 310 -0.77 8.15 -15.01
N ASN A 311 -1.56 8.91 -15.77
CA ASN A 311 -2.48 8.45 -16.80
C ASN A 311 -3.54 7.47 -16.30
N LYS A 312 -4.59 7.99 -15.70
CA LYS A 312 -5.77 7.18 -15.41
C LYS A 312 -6.29 6.56 -16.72
N GLN A 313 -6.62 5.27 -16.68
CA GLN A 313 -7.05 4.51 -17.86
C GLN A 313 -8.33 5.08 -18.48
N GLN A 314 -9.23 5.60 -17.65
CA GLN A 314 -10.48 6.22 -18.09
C GLN A 314 -10.62 7.62 -17.51
N GLY A 315 -10.62 8.64 -18.37
CA GLY A 315 -10.76 10.04 -17.96
C GLY A 315 -9.54 10.58 -17.20
N SER A 316 -9.79 11.41 -16.20
CA SER A 316 -8.80 11.96 -15.27
C SER A 316 -9.10 11.52 -13.84
N PHE A 317 -8.12 11.66 -12.94
CA PHE A 317 -8.33 11.35 -11.52
C PHE A 317 -9.40 12.25 -10.92
N THR A 318 -10.30 11.67 -10.14
CA THR A 318 -11.41 12.34 -9.48
C THR A 318 -11.05 12.71 -8.03
N ALA A 319 -11.87 13.57 -7.39
CA ALA A 319 -11.73 13.84 -5.96
C ALA A 319 -11.85 12.59 -5.09
N SER A 320 -12.70 11.64 -5.51
CA SER A 320 -12.82 10.35 -4.82
C SER A 320 -11.58 9.47 -4.97
N ASP A 321 -10.89 9.50 -6.12
CA ASP A 321 -9.61 8.81 -6.29
C ASP A 321 -8.55 9.40 -5.33
N GLU A 322 -8.56 10.72 -5.17
CA GLU A 322 -7.69 11.41 -4.21
C GLU A 322 -7.97 10.97 -2.76
N GLU A 323 -9.24 10.91 -2.35
CA GLU A 323 -9.64 10.44 -1.02
C GLU A 323 -9.20 9.00 -0.75
N PHE A 324 -9.43 8.09 -1.71
CA PHE A 324 -8.98 6.70 -1.59
C PHE A 324 -7.45 6.59 -1.55
N MET A 325 -6.76 7.36 -2.37
CA MET A 325 -5.30 7.35 -2.37
C MET A 325 -4.71 7.94 -1.09
N ARG A 326 -5.35 8.94 -0.48
CA ARG A 326 -4.97 9.46 0.85
C ARG A 326 -5.07 8.36 1.91
N ALA A 327 -6.20 7.63 1.95
CA ALA A 327 -6.39 6.53 2.88
C ALA A 327 -5.38 5.39 2.65
N PHE A 328 -5.08 5.07 1.39
CA PHE A 328 -4.06 4.10 1.03
C PHE A 328 -2.66 4.53 1.48
N ASN A 329 -2.28 5.81 1.26
CA ASN A 329 -0.98 6.34 1.63
C ASN A 329 -0.73 6.32 3.15
N ILE A 330 -1.76 6.44 3.98
CA ILE A 330 -1.63 6.27 5.44
C ILE A 330 -1.13 4.85 5.76
N GLN A 331 -1.72 3.84 5.14
CA GLN A 331 -1.33 2.44 5.37
C GLN A 331 0.03 2.12 4.73
N ALA A 332 0.28 2.66 3.54
CA ALA A 332 1.57 2.55 2.88
C ALA A 332 2.70 3.15 3.72
N GLY A 333 2.45 4.31 4.33
CA GLY A 333 3.39 4.97 5.24
C GLY A 333 3.76 4.10 6.43
N ILE A 334 2.78 3.48 7.08
CA ILE A 334 3.00 2.56 8.20
C ILE A 334 3.81 1.32 7.74
N ALA A 335 3.46 0.73 6.60
CA ALA A 335 4.18 -0.43 6.07
C ALA A 335 5.63 -0.12 5.74
N LEU A 336 5.90 1.03 5.10
CA LEU A 336 7.24 1.50 4.77
C LEU A 336 8.07 1.82 6.02
N GLU A 337 7.46 2.47 7.03
CA GLU A 337 8.11 2.74 8.31
C GLU A 337 8.51 1.44 9.00
N ASN A 338 7.61 0.45 9.06
CA ASN A 338 7.88 -0.86 9.64
C ASN A 338 9.03 -1.59 8.91
N ALA A 339 9.03 -1.59 7.58
CA ALA A 339 10.10 -2.18 6.78
C ALA A 339 11.45 -1.50 7.04
N ARG A 340 11.48 -0.17 7.09
CA ARG A 340 12.69 0.62 7.37
C ARG A 340 13.21 0.40 8.79
N LEU A 341 12.32 0.34 9.78
CA LEU A 341 12.69 0.04 11.16
C LEU A 341 13.27 -1.37 11.28
N PHE A 342 12.66 -2.34 10.61
CA PHE A 342 13.17 -3.71 10.60
C PHE A 342 14.56 -3.80 9.97
N GLU A 343 14.77 -3.15 8.82
CA GLU A 343 16.09 -3.06 8.17
C GLU A 343 17.12 -2.42 9.11
N SER A 344 16.77 -1.33 9.79
CA SER A 344 17.62 -0.68 10.77
C SER A 344 18.02 -1.61 11.92
N VAL A 345 17.07 -2.38 12.46
CA VAL A 345 17.33 -3.37 13.52
C VAL A 345 18.26 -4.48 13.03
N LEU A 346 18.06 -4.96 11.79
CA LEU A 346 18.94 -5.97 11.20
C LEU A 346 20.37 -5.45 11.01
N LEU A 347 20.53 -4.22 10.51
CA LEU A 347 21.84 -3.58 10.35
C LEU A 347 22.52 -3.35 11.69
N GLU A 348 21.78 -2.89 12.70
CA GLU A 348 22.34 -2.70 14.05
C GLU A 348 22.77 -4.04 14.66
N LYS A 349 21.96 -5.08 14.53
CA LYS A 349 22.32 -6.44 14.98
C LYS A 349 23.57 -6.96 14.27
N GLN A 350 23.67 -6.75 12.95
CA GLN A 350 24.84 -7.14 12.19
C GLN A 350 26.08 -6.34 12.64
N TYR A 351 25.94 -5.03 12.82
CA TYR A 351 27.01 -4.18 13.31
C TYR A 351 27.52 -4.60 14.70
N GLN A 352 26.60 -4.93 15.63
CA GLN A 352 26.97 -5.47 16.95
C GLN A 352 27.72 -6.79 16.82
N LYS A 353 27.29 -7.69 15.93
CA LYS A 353 27.99 -8.95 15.67
C LYS A 353 29.39 -8.71 15.09
N ASP A 354 29.52 -7.80 14.13
CA ASP A 354 30.80 -7.48 13.50
C ASP A 354 31.79 -6.86 14.49
N ILE A 355 31.31 -5.99 15.40
CA ILE A 355 32.14 -5.46 16.49
C ILE A 355 32.65 -6.61 17.38
N LEU A 356 31.77 -7.47 17.85
CA LEU A 356 32.16 -8.59 18.71
C LEU A 356 33.18 -9.50 18.02
N GLN A 357 33.01 -9.77 16.72
CA GLN A 357 33.94 -10.60 15.95
C GLN A 357 35.29 -9.93 15.67
N SER A 358 35.34 -8.60 15.62
CA SER A 358 36.56 -7.87 15.39
C SER A 358 37.45 -7.72 16.65
N LEU A 359 36.92 -8.07 17.82
CA LEU A 359 37.67 -8.02 19.06
C LEU A 359 38.74 -9.12 19.10
N SER A 360 39.96 -8.75 19.45
CA SER A 360 41.08 -9.69 19.66
C SER A 360 40.96 -10.50 20.94
N ASP A 361 40.20 -10.01 21.90
CA ASP A 361 39.94 -10.71 23.15
C ASP A 361 38.79 -11.73 22.96
N ALA A 362 38.92 -12.88 23.59
CA ALA A 362 37.91 -13.89 23.60
C ALA A 362 36.65 -13.43 24.37
N VAL A 363 35.53 -13.30 23.70
CA VAL A 363 34.26 -12.85 24.29
C VAL A 363 33.18 -13.90 24.11
N ILE A 364 32.59 -14.29 25.24
CA ILE A 364 31.42 -15.15 25.28
C ILE A 364 30.33 -14.45 26.07
N SER A 365 29.16 -14.26 25.47
CA SER A 365 28.01 -13.72 26.18
C SER A 365 27.00 -14.82 26.54
N THR A 366 26.34 -14.68 27.69
CA THR A 366 25.35 -15.61 28.18
C THR A 366 24.01 -14.93 28.42
N ASP A 367 22.95 -15.73 28.47
CA ASP A 367 21.66 -15.30 29.03
C ASP A 367 21.71 -15.31 30.59
N MET A 368 20.60 -15.02 31.22
CA MET A 368 20.44 -14.99 32.69
C MET A 368 20.56 -16.37 33.34
N GLU A 369 20.39 -17.43 32.57
CA GLU A 369 20.54 -18.83 32.99
C GLU A 369 21.97 -19.34 32.78
N GLY A 370 22.86 -18.52 32.21
CA GLY A 370 24.26 -18.86 31.93
C GLY A 370 24.47 -19.66 30.65
N ARG A 371 23.46 -19.70 29.74
CA ARG A 371 23.60 -20.33 28.43
C ARG A 371 24.28 -19.38 27.45
N ILE A 372 25.18 -19.90 26.67
CA ILE A 372 25.90 -19.14 25.64
C ILE A 372 24.92 -18.62 24.60
N VAL A 373 24.90 -17.31 24.39
CA VAL A 373 24.11 -16.62 23.38
C VAL A 373 24.96 -16.25 22.17
N THR A 374 26.17 -15.70 22.42
CA THR A 374 27.11 -15.36 21.33
C THR A 374 28.54 -15.70 21.77
N ILE A 375 29.35 -16.04 20.76
CA ILE A 375 30.77 -16.33 20.93
C ILE A 375 31.52 -15.68 19.75
N ASN A 376 32.63 -14.97 20.02
CA ASN A 376 33.41 -14.37 18.96
C ASN A 376 34.52 -15.29 18.44
N ASP A 377 35.14 -14.90 17.34
CA ASP A 377 36.17 -15.70 16.67
C ASP A 377 37.37 -15.99 17.58
N ALA A 378 37.82 -15.01 18.35
CA ALA A 378 38.88 -15.19 19.29
C ALA A 378 38.57 -16.22 20.40
N ALA A 379 37.31 -16.28 20.85
CA ALA A 379 36.88 -17.28 21.80
C ALA A 379 36.75 -18.68 21.17
N LEU A 380 36.31 -18.78 19.92
CA LEU A 380 36.31 -20.05 19.18
C LEU A 380 37.75 -20.60 19.00
N GLU A 381 38.66 -19.71 18.60
CA GLU A 381 40.08 -20.06 18.47
C GLU A 381 40.70 -20.45 19.80
N LEU A 382 40.37 -19.71 20.88
CA LEU A 382 40.78 -20.08 22.24
C LEU A 382 40.33 -21.46 22.65
N LEU A 383 39.11 -21.86 22.27
CA LEU A 383 38.53 -23.18 22.53
C LEU A 383 39.06 -24.25 21.58
N GLY A 384 39.89 -23.90 20.57
CA GLY A 384 40.52 -24.85 19.67
C GLY A 384 39.88 -25.06 18.31
N CYS A 385 38.93 -24.19 17.93
CA CYS A 385 38.34 -24.20 16.59
C CYS A 385 39.42 -23.86 15.54
N PRO A 386 39.67 -24.71 14.53
CA PRO A 386 40.65 -24.41 13.50
C PRO A 386 40.14 -23.29 12.57
N LEU A 387 40.64 -22.08 12.77
CA LEU A 387 40.37 -20.92 11.93
C LEU A 387 41.51 -20.76 10.93
N THR A 388 41.67 -21.70 9.99
CA THR A 388 42.58 -21.54 8.84
C THR A 388 41.82 -20.86 7.71
N GLY A 389 42.41 -19.86 7.03
CA GLY A 389 41.71 -18.94 6.09
C GLY A 389 41.02 -19.54 4.85
N ASP A 390 40.77 -20.84 4.81
CA ASP A 390 40.18 -21.61 3.71
C ASP A 390 38.63 -21.72 3.81
N ALA A 391 38.00 -22.11 2.72
CA ALA A 391 36.53 -22.26 2.66
C ALA A 391 35.99 -23.28 3.68
N SER A 392 36.74 -24.36 4.00
CA SER A 392 36.39 -25.35 5.01
C SER A 392 36.36 -24.74 6.43
N SER A 393 37.11 -23.70 6.68
CA SER A 393 37.15 -23.00 7.96
C SER A 393 35.82 -22.27 8.29
N ARG A 394 35.08 -21.80 7.28
CA ARG A 394 33.78 -21.16 7.50
C ARG A 394 32.72 -22.19 7.91
N ASP A 395 32.74 -23.36 7.30
CA ASP A 395 31.78 -24.39 7.63
C ASP A 395 32.06 -24.97 9.03
N ASN A 396 33.32 -25.13 9.39
CA ASN A 396 33.73 -25.50 10.73
C ASN A 396 33.32 -24.47 11.79
N LYS A 397 33.53 -23.18 11.53
CA LYS A 397 33.13 -22.11 12.42
C LYS A 397 31.60 -22.15 12.70
N VAL A 398 30.80 -22.25 11.65
CA VAL A 398 29.32 -22.30 11.77
C VAL A 398 28.91 -23.56 12.58
N LEU A 399 29.57 -24.68 12.36
CA LEU A 399 29.29 -25.92 13.10
C LEU A 399 29.65 -25.77 14.59
N TRP A 400 30.78 -25.16 14.89
CA TRP A 400 31.22 -24.93 16.26
C TRP A 400 30.29 -23.94 16.99
N GLU A 401 29.97 -22.79 16.37
CA GLU A 401 29.04 -21.82 16.91
C GLU A 401 27.67 -22.47 17.21
N LYS A 402 27.14 -23.26 16.26
CA LYS A 402 25.86 -23.99 16.41
C LYS A 402 25.87 -24.98 17.55
N ASN A 403 26.99 -25.64 17.78
CA ASN A 403 27.13 -26.66 18.86
C ASN A 403 27.37 -26.03 20.24
N LEU A 404 27.91 -24.81 20.30
CA LEU A 404 28.21 -24.10 21.54
C LEU A 404 27.04 -23.23 22.04
N VAL A 405 26.35 -22.57 21.16
CA VAL A 405 25.21 -21.70 21.49
C VAL A 405 24.08 -22.52 22.12
N GLY A 406 23.51 -22.00 23.20
CA GLY A 406 22.46 -22.63 23.99
C GLY A 406 22.95 -23.59 25.08
N ARG A 407 24.28 -23.90 25.16
CA ARG A 407 24.85 -24.69 26.26
C ARG A 407 25.21 -23.81 27.44
N LEU A 408 25.31 -24.42 28.62
CA LEU A 408 25.75 -23.72 29.80
C LEU A 408 27.26 -23.41 29.72
N LEU A 409 27.65 -22.19 30.02
CA LEU A 409 29.04 -21.74 29.85
C LEU A 409 30.04 -22.61 30.62
N TRP A 410 29.71 -23.04 31.86
CA TRP A 410 30.57 -23.83 32.68
C TRP A 410 30.69 -25.30 32.26
N GLU A 411 29.81 -25.78 31.36
CA GLU A 411 29.95 -27.10 30.72
C GLU A 411 30.96 -27.05 29.56
N VAL A 412 31.14 -25.84 28.97
CA VAL A 412 31.98 -25.63 27.79
C VAL A 412 33.37 -25.16 28.16
N VAL A 413 33.45 -24.23 29.10
CA VAL A 413 34.71 -23.64 29.54
C VAL A 413 35.08 -24.23 30.90
N PRO A 414 36.02 -25.19 30.96
CA PRO A 414 36.37 -25.91 32.18
C PRO A 414 37.25 -25.02 33.09
N ILE A 415 36.69 -24.00 33.67
CA ILE A 415 37.32 -23.13 34.66
C ILE A 415 36.69 -23.38 36.02
N GLU A 416 37.56 -23.50 37.03
CA GLU A 416 37.11 -23.74 38.39
C GLU A 416 36.22 -22.58 38.93
N ASN A 417 35.11 -22.94 39.56
CA ASN A 417 34.12 -22.01 40.11
C ASN A 417 33.49 -21.02 39.11
N LEU A 418 33.53 -21.30 37.79
CA LEU A 418 32.97 -20.42 36.75
C LEU A 418 31.48 -20.23 36.94
N GLN A 419 30.73 -21.30 37.26
CA GLN A 419 29.30 -21.20 37.51
C GLN A 419 28.99 -20.24 38.67
N PHE A 420 29.67 -20.38 39.81
CA PHE A 420 29.47 -19.49 40.95
C PHE A 420 29.77 -18.02 40.60
N ARG A 421 30.88 -17.78 39.89
CA ARG A 421 31.29 -16.41 39.49
C ARG A 421 30.28 -15.79 38.53
N LEU A 422 29.76 -16.56 37.58
CA LEU A 422 28.75 -16.08 36.64
C LEU A 422 27.42 -15.80 37.36
N GLU A 423 26.98 -16.71 38.23
CA GLU A 423 25.76 -16.50 39.01
C GLU A 423 25.85 -15.29 39.93
N ASP A 424 27.01 -15.07 40.57
CA ASP A 424 27.24 -13.92 41.44
C ASP A 424 27.27 -12.61 40.61
N SER A 425 27.90 -12.63 39.44
CA SER A 425 27.88 -11.51 38.51
C SER A 425 26.45 -11.17 38.05
N LEU A 426 25.68 -12.17 37.66
CA LEU A 426 24.31 -12.00 37.17
C LEU A 426 23.32 -11.54 38.28
N LYS A 427 23.46 -12.08 39.50
CA LYS A 427 22.54 -11.78 40.61
C LYS A 427 22.92 -10.51 41.38
N ASN A 428 24.20 -10.28 41.60
CA ASN A 428 24.70 -9.24 42.49
C ASN A 428 25.47 -8.13 41.75
N GLY A 429 25.68 -8.26 40.42
CA GLY A 429 26.48 -7.31 39.64
C GLY A 429 27.99 -7.33 40.02
N ALA A 430 28.45 -8.42 40.63
CA ALA A 430 29.84 -8.57 41.00
C ALA A 430 30.74 -8.72 39.76
N ARG A 431 31.95 -8.14 39.80
CA ARG A 431 32.97 -8.32 38.76
C ARG A 431 34.05 -9.24 39.30
N HIS A 432 34.27 -10.34 38.63
CA HIS A 432 35.33 -11.30 38.99
C HIS A 432 36.46 -11.21 37.98
N TYR A 433 37.66 -10.97 38.46
CA TYR A 433 38.91 -11.02 37.68
C TYR A 433 39.76 -12.16 38.21
N VAL A 434 40.19 -13.05 37.33
CA VAL A 434 41.02 -14.21 37.67
C VAL A 434 42.21 -14.25 36.75
N PRO A 435 43.40 -13.84 37.26
CA PRO A 435 44.61 -13.88 36.48
C PRO A 435 45.13 -15.31 36.33
N GLU A 436 45.86 -15.52 35.23
CA GLU A 436 46.66 -16.76 34.98
C GLU A 436 45.90 -18.08 35.20
N GLN A 437 44.64 -18.09 34.78
CA GLN A 437 43.80 -19.31 34.86
C GLN A 437 44.20 -20.29 33.74
N GLY A 438 44.56 -21.51 34.11
CA GLY A 438 44.78 -22.57 33.14
C GLY A 438 43.48 -23.04 32.53
N LEU A 439 43.43 -23.11 31.21
CA LEU A 439 42.33 -23.71 30.43
C LEU A 439 42.86 -25.00 29.76
N MET A 440 42.39 -26.14 30.19
CA MET A 440 42.74 -27.44 29.62
C MET A 440 41.66 -27.90 28.66
N LEU A 441 42.02 -28.07 27.41
CA LEU A 441 41.16 -28.54 26.33
C LEU A 441 41.80 -29.76 25.66
N GLY A 442 41.02 -30.53 24.90
CA GLY A 442 41.55 -31.64 24.10
C GLY A 442 41.05 -31.56 22.67
N LEU A 443 41.90 -31.81 21.69
CA LEU A 443 41.55 -32.07 20.33
C LEU A 443 41.55 -33.55 20.06
N TYR A 444 40.44 -34.09 19.58
CA TYR A 444 40.31 -35.47 19.17
C TYR A 444 40.22 -35.53 17.64
N TYR A 445 41.07 -36.38 17.05
CA TYR A 445 41.13 -36.58 15.61
C TYR A 445 40.26 -37.79 15.23
N LEU A 446 39.25 -37.55 14.40
CA LEU A 446 38.52 -38.62 13.73
C LEU A 446 39.26 -38.95 12.42
N PRO A 447 39.71 -40.21 12.23
CA PRO A 447 40.22 -40.60 10.94
C PRO A 447 39.06 -40.56 9.91
N GLY A 448 39.18 -39.69 8.93
CA GLY A 448 38.22 -39.58 7.84
C GLY A 448 38.27 -40.82 6.94
N GLU A 449 37.21 -41.04 6.13
CA GLU A 449 37.14 -42.13 5.15
C GLU A 449 38.17 -42.00 4.00
N SER A 450 38.87 -40.85 3.88
CA SER A 450 39.96 -40.63 2.94
C SER A 450 41.15 -39.97 3.67
N GLU A 451 42.39 -40.33 3.27
CA GLU A 451 43.64 -39.85 3.88
C GLU A 451 43.83 -38.29 3.83
N GLU A 452 42.92 -37.54 3.21
CA GLU A 452 42.98 -36.09 3.07
C GLU A 452 41.89 -35.31 3.89
N SER A 453 41.02 -36.00 4.63
CA SER A 453 39.99 -35.34 5.46
C SER A 453 40.16 -35.67 6.93
N GLU A 454 40.97 -34.90 7.63
CA GLU A 454 41.05 -34.92 9.09
C GLU A 454 39.94 -34.03 9.66
N GLU A 455 38.95 -34.62 10.33
CA GLU A 455 37.96 -33.88 11.12
C GLU A 455 38.46 -33.72 12.56
N TYR A 456 38.63 -32.48 13.00
CA TYR A 456 38.99 -32.16 14.38
C TYR A 456 37.74 -31.98 15.22
N ILE A 457 37.66 -32.67 16.33
CA ILE A 457 36.58 -32.56 17.29
C ILE A 457 37.14 -32.05 18.62
N LEU A 458 36.53 -30.99 19.16
CA LEU A 458 36.81 -30.58 20.52
C LEU A 458 36.33 -31.65 21.50
N ALA A 459 37.20 -32.00 22.42
CA ALA A 459 36.85 -32.87 23.52
C ALA A 459 37.09 -32.14 24.85
N LEU A 460 36.09 -32.15 25.72
CA LEU A 460 36.20 -31.55 27.04
C LEU A 460 36.58 -32.60 28.08
N PRO A 461 37.46 -32.24 29.02
CA PRO A 461 37.75 -33.15 30.13
C PRO A 461 36.47 -33.43 30.94
N ASN A 462 36.25 -34.67 31.28
CA ASN A 462 35.15 -35.05 32.15
C ASN A 462 35.43 -34.53 33.57
N SER A 463 34.48 -33.73 34.12
CA SER A 463 34.63 -33.17 35.46
C SER A 463 34.78 -34.18 36.59
N THR A 464 34.38 -35.43 36.36
CA THR A 464 34.47 -36.53 37.35
C THR A 464 35.66 -37.46 37.10
N ASN A 465 36.24 -37.47 35.90
CA ASN A 465 37.40 -38.28 35.57
C ASN A 465 38.29 -37.57 34.56
N PRO A 466 39.42 -36.97 35.00
CA PRO A 466 40.30 -36.19 34.14
C PRO A 466 41.02 -36.99 33.03
N GLU A 467 41.00 -38.30 33.09
CA GLU A 467 41.58 -39.17 32.06
C GLU A 467 40.61 -39.46 30.90
N VAL A 468 39.40 -38.91 30.97
CA VAL A 468 38.34 -39.16 29.99
C VAL A 468 37.87 -37.82 29.42
N PHE A 469 37.76 -37.74 28.10
CA PHE A 469 37.27 -36.58 27.36
C PHE A 469 35.93 -36.91 26.70
N ILE A 470 35.06 -35.92 26.61
CA ILE A 470 33.75 -36.03 25.97
C ILE A 470 33.82 -35.27 24.64
N PRO A 471 33.71 -35.95 23.49
CA PRO A 471 33.71 -35.30 22.18
C PRO A 471 32.46 -34.40 21.99
N TRP A 472 32.65 -33.23 21.39
CA TRP A 472 31.64 -32.19 21.35
C TRP A 472 30.56 -32.36 20.28
N ASN A 473 30.86 -32.98 19.17
CA ASN A 473 29.93 -33.07 18.04
C ASN A 473 29.06 -34.35 18.02
N LEU A 474 29.22 -35.22 19.00
CA LEU A 474 28.30 -36.35 19.14
C LEU A 474 27.07 -35.91 19.93
N PRO A 475 25.83 -36.19 19.45
CA PRO A 475 24.64 -35.97 20.24
C PRO A 475 24.81 -36.67 21.59
N LEU A 476 24.52 -35.96 22.68
CA LEU A 476 24.55 -36.52 24.05
C LEU A 476 23.45 -37.59 24.17
N THR A 477 23.75 -38.77 23.66
CA THR A 477 22.99 -39.97 23.95
C THR A 477 23.59 -40.67 25.20
N PRO A 478 22.83 -41.44 25.98
CA PRO A 478 23.35 -42.14 27.14
C PRO A 478 24.50 -43.12 26.83
N GLN A 479 24.84 -43.28 25.55
CA GLN A 479 25.90 -44.13 25.03
C GLN A 479 27.04 -43.33 24.38
N SER A 480 27.18 -42.03 24.66
CA SER A 480 28.27 -41.21 24.15
C SER A 480 29.60 -41.90 24.51
N GLN A 481 30.36 -42.27 23.47
CA GLN A 481 31.65 -42.93 23.68
C GLN A 481 32.59 -41.91 24.34
N PHE A 482 33.05 -42.21 25.53
CA PHE A 482 34.12 -41.51 26.20
C PHE A 482 35.41 -41.79 25.43
N VAL A 483 36.17 -40.71 25.14
CA VAL A 483 37.49 -40.85 24.51
C VAL A 483 38.55 -40.82 25.59
N HIS A 484 39.44 -41.78 25.57
CA HIS A 484 40.52 -41.82 26.55
C HIS A 484 41.57 -40.74 26.27
N SER A 485 42.17 -40.18 27.32
CA SER A 485 43.18 -39.14 27.23
C SER A 485 44.34 -39.43 26.27
N SER A 486 44.64 -40.72 26.03
CA SER A 486 45.67 -41.15 25.06
C SER A 486 45.29 -40.89 23.58
N GLN A 487 44.04 -40.57 23.29
CA GLN A 487 43.52 -40.31 21.92
C GLN A 487 43.24 -38.84 21.67
N VAL A 488 43.57 -37.99 22.63
CA VAL A 488 43.29 -36.57 22.62
C VAL A 488 44.58 -35.80 22.73
N GLU A 489 44.80 -34.83 21.84
CA GLU A 489 45.91 -33.91 21.99
C GLU A 489 45.56 -32.83 23.00
N PRO A 490 46.26 -32.75 24.17
CA PRO A 490 45.93 -31.77 25.16
C PRO A 490 46.39 -30.36 24.70
N ILE A 491 45.50 -29.38 24.81
CA ILE A 491 45.81 -27.95 24.60
C ILE A 491 45.72 -27.27 25.96
N GLU A 492 46.87 -26.78 26.47
CA GLU A 492 46.93 -25.98 27.67
C GLU A 492 47.09 -24.51 27.26
N ARG A 493 46.19 -23.67 27.73
CA ARG A 493 46.24 -22.20 27.50
C ARG A 493 46.13 -21.47 28.85
N SER A 494 46.93 -20.43 29.03
CA SER A 494 46.80 -19.51 30.16
C SER A 494 45.92 -18.33 29.73
N ILE A 495 44.89 -18.02 30.48
CA ILE A 495 43.96 -16.94 30.21
C ILE A 495 43.76 -16.06 31.42
N ASN A 496 43.46 -14.76 31.18
CA ASN A 496 42.92 -13.88 32.17
C ASN A 496 41.40 -13.84 32.01
N LEU A 497 40.69 -14.25 33.03
CA LEU A 497 39.23 -14.30 32.99
C LEU A 497 38.62 -13.08 33.66
N THR A 498 37.71 -12.39 32.97
CA THR A 498 36.82 -11.36 33.55
C THR A 498 35.38 -11.80 33.37
N VAL A 499 34.65 -11.84 34.49
CA VAL A 499 33.23 -12.17 34.50
C VAL A 499 32.41 -11.03 35.04
#